data_1fa3c3e09d45d146520419e043112317
#
_entry.id   1fa3c3e09d45d146520419e043112317
#
_cell.length_a   1.000
_cell.length_b   1.000
_cell.length_c   1.000
_cell.angle_alpha   90.00
_cell.angle_beta   90.00
_cell.angle_gamma   90.00
#
_symmetry.space_group_name_H-M   'P 1'
#
loop_
_entity.id
_entity.type
_entity.pdbx_description
1 polymer ?
#
loop_
_entity_poly.entity_id
_entity_poly.type
_entity_poly.pdbx_seq_one_letter_code
_entity_poly.pdbx_strand_id
1 'polypeptide(L)' 'VADEETKRAYREAYEAWQKQLADLHKVFLDGARLDPVRLKGLLNRESRAKRRYDRARLRLLGIEEQDVAEDDGGEDE' A
#
# COMPACT_ATOMS: atom_id res chain seq x y z
N VAL A 1 15.26 9.23 -13.80
CA VAL A 1 14.75 10.37 -13.07
C VAL A 1 13.25 10.48 -13.21
N ALA A 2 12.59 10.63 -12.12
CA ALA A 2 11.14 10.66 -12.12
C ALA A 2 10.64 12.03 -12.55
N ASP A 3 9.58 12.04 -13.35
CA ASP A 3 8.95 13.29 -13.74
C ASP A 3 7.93 13.69 -12.68
N GLU A 4 7.31 14.84 -12.88
CA GLU A 4 6.38 15.37 -11.90
C GLU A 4 5.18 14.48 -11.69
N GLU A 5 4.75 13.86 -12.76
CA GLU A 5 3.59 12.99 -12.68
C GLU A 5 3.88 11.75 -11.83
N THR A 6 5.06 11.21 -12.01
CA THR A 6 5.47 10.05 -11.23
C THR A 6 5.61 10.40 -9.77
N LYS A 7 6.16 11.56 -9.49
CA LYS A 7 6.30 12.03 -8.12
C LYS A 7 4.94 12.23 -7.46
N ARG A 8 4.00 12.79 -8.20
CA ARG A 8 2.67 12.99 -7.67
C ARG A 8 1.99 11.66 -7.38
N ALA A 9 2.12 10.72 -8.30
CA ALA A 9 1.52 9.41 -8.11
C ALA A 9 2.09 8.72 -6.88
N TYR A 10 3.38 8.86 -6.70
CA TYR A 10 4.02 8.30 -5.51
C TYR A 10 3.48 8.91 -4.23
N ARG A 11 3.38 10.23 -4.20
CA ARG A 11 2.90 10.92 -3.02
C ARG A 11 1.47 10.55 -2.70
N GLU A 12 0.64 10.48 -3.73
CA GLU A 12 -0.76 10.13 -3.52
C GLU A 12 -0.90 8.70 -3.01
N ALA A 13 -0.11 7.80 -3.56
CA ALA A 13 -0.17 6.42 -3.12
C ALA A 13 0.33 6.28 -1.69
N TYR A 14 1.35 7.03 -1.36
CA TYR A 14 1.88 7.00 -0.01
C TYR A 14 0.84 7.52 0.99
N GLU A 15 0.20 8.61 0.66
CA GLU A 15 -0.80 9.19 1.56
C GLU A 15 -2.00 8.28 1.70
N ALA A 16 -2.40 7.65 0.62
CA ALA A 16 -3.52 6.72 0.69
C ALA A 16 -3.20 5.54 1.59
N TRP A 17 -1.98 5.04 1.47
CA TRP A 17 -1.56 3.92 2.31
C TRP A 17 -1.48 4.35 3.77
N GLN A 18 -0.92 5.52 4.03
CA GLN A 18 -0.82 6.02 5.40
C GLN A 18 -2.18 6.17 6.05
N LYS A 19 -3.15 6.58 5.26
CA LYS A 19 -4.50 6.73 5.78
C LYS A 19 -5.08 5.38 6.19
N GLN A 20 -4.91 4.38 5.35
CA GLN A 20 -5.41 3.05 5.68
C GLN A 20 -4.67 2.48 6.87
N LEU A 21 -3.39 2.76 6.94
CA LEU A 21 -2.57 2.29 8.05
C LEU A 21 -3.03 2.93 9.35
N ALA A 22 -3.37 4.21 9.31
CA ALA A 22 -3.84 4.90 10.49
C ALA A 22 -5.16 4.30 10.99
N ASP A 23 -6.04 3.93 10.07
CA ASP A 23 -7.29 3.30 10.44
C ASP A 23 -7.04 1.97 11.14
N LEU A 24 -6.09 1.20 10.62
CA LEU A 24 -5.74 -0.05 11.26
C LEU A 24 -5.15 0.16 12.64
N HIS A 25 -4.28 1.14 12.76
CA HIS A 25 -3.66 1.43 14.05
C HIS A 25 -4.71 1.83 15.07
N LYS A 26 -5.71 2.53 14.62
CA LYS A 26 -6.79 2.92 15.51
C LYS A 26 -7.44 1.69 16.11
N VAL A 27 -7.72 0.70 15.28
CA VAL A 27 -8.33 -0.52 15.75
C VAL A 27 -7.41 -1.26 16.71
N PHE A 28 -6.14 -1.39 16.31
CA PHE A 28 -5.19 -2.15 17.12
C PHE A 28 -4.85 -1.46 18.44
N LEU A 29 -4.67 -0.18 18.40
CA LEU A 29 -4.16 0.56 19.55
C LEU A 29 -5.25 1.06 20.48
N ASP A 30 -6.39 1.39 19.91
CA ASP A 30 -7.49 1.87 20.73
C ASP A 30 -8.36 0.76 21.28
N GLY A 31 -8.08 -0.46 20.87
CA GLY A 31 -8.86 -1.57 21.36
C GLY A 31 -10.25 -1.64 20.80
N ALA A 32 -10.50 -0.93 19.71
CA ALA A 32 -11.80 -0.98 19.09
C ALA A 32 -12.10 -2.39 18.61
N ARG A 33 -13.33 -2.81 18.79
CA ARG A 33 -13.72 -4.13 18.37
C ARG A 33 -14.41 -4.09 17.04
N LEU A 34 -13.88 -4.83 16.10
CA LEU A 34 -14.52 -4.98 14.80
C LEU A 34 -14.81 -6.47 14.61
N ASP A 35 -15.90 -6.75 13.94
CA ASP A 35 -16.15 -8.14 13.63
C ASP A 35 -15.13 -8.59 12.58
N PRO A 36 -14.96 -9.90 12.42
CA PRO A 36 -13.92 -10.43 11.53
C PRO A 36 -14.07 -9.96 10.07
N VAL A 37 -15.29 -9.78 9.62
CA VAL A 37 -15.48 -9.35 8.24
C VAL A 37 -14.99 -7.94 8.02
N ARG A 38 -15.28 -7.06 8.96
CA ARG A 38 -14.83 -5.68 8.85
C ARG A 38 -13.33 -5.57 8.99
N LEU A 39 -12.77 -6.32 9.90
CA LEU A 39 -11.34 -6.31 10.09
C LEU A 39 -10.64 -6.79 8.84
N LYS A 40 -11.15 -7.84 8.23
CA LYS A 40 -10.58 -8.35 7.01
C LYS A 40 -10.66 -7.32 5.90
N GLY A 41 -11.77 -6.58 5.84
CA GLY A 41 -11.90 -5.52 4.85
C GLY A 41 -10.87 -4.43 5.03
N LEU A 42 -10.61 -4.05 6.27
CA LEU A 42 -9.59 -3.05 6.56
C LEU A 42 -8.22 -3.53 6.15
N LEU A 43 -7.91 -4.77 6.48
CA LEU A 43 -6.62 -5.34 6.11
C LEU A 43 -6.45 -5.41 4.62
N ASN A 44 -7.50 -5.76 3.91
CA ASN A 44 -7.44 -5.82 2.46
C ASN A 44 -7.20 -4.45 1.84
N ARG A 45 -7.86 -3.44 2.39
CA ARG A 45 -7.67 -2.09 1.88
C ARG A 45 -6.25 -1.60 2.12
N GLU A 46 -5.74 -1.87 3.29
CA GLU A 46 -4.38 -1.47 3.60
C GLU A 46 -3.39 -2.19 2.69
N SER A 47 -3.60 -3.48 2.46
CA SER A 47 -2.73 -4.23 1.57
C SER A 47 -2.75 -3.71 0.15
N ARG A 48 -3.91 -3.36 -0.33
CA ARG A 48 -4.02 -2.81 -1.69
C ARG A 48 -3.33 -1.47 -1.79
N ALA A 49 -3.53 -0.64 -0.80
CA ALA A 49 -2.90 0.67 -0.81
C ALA A 49 -1.39 0.54 -0.73
N LYS A 50 -0.91 -0.43 0.04
CA LYS A 50 0.52 -0.66 0.13
C LYS A 50 1.09 -1.14 -1.18
N ARG A 51 0.39 -2.03 -1.87
CA ARG A 51 0.85 -2.49 -3.17
C ARG A 51 0.95 -1.36 -4.18
N ARG A 52 -0.04 -0.49 -4.15
CA ARG A 52 -0.03 0.67 -5.03
C ARG A 52 1.14 1.58 -4.70
N TYR A 53 1.39 1.76 -3.41
CA TYR A 53 2.52 2.56 -2.97
C TYR A 53 3.84 1.92 -3.42
N ASP A 54 3.98 0.62 -3.24
CA ASP A 54 5.21 -0.07 -3.63
C ASP A 54 5.46 0.07 -5.12
N ARG A 55 4.41 -0.04 -5.91
CA ARG A 55 4.53 0.09 -7.36
C ARG A 55 4.94 1.49 -7.75
N ALA A 56 4.33 2.48 -7.12
CA ALA A 56 4.68 3.87 -7.41
C ALA A 56 6.11 4.16 -6.98
N ARG A 57 6.52 3.56 -5.89
CA ARG A 57 7.87 3.73 -5.40
C ARG A 57 8.89 3.16 -6.38
N LEU A 58 8.61 1.99 -6.93
CA LEU A 58 9.51 1.39 -7.89
C LEU A 58 9.58 2.20 -9.17
N ARG A 59 8.48 2.77 -9.58
CA ARG A 59 8.46 3.64 -10.73
C ARG A 59 9.30 4.87 -10.49
N LEU A 60 9.16 5.43 -9.31
CA LEU A 60 9.91 6.61 -8.94
C LEU A 60 11.42 6.33 -8.99
N LEU A 61 11.81 5.13 -8.58
CA LEU A 61 13.20 4.74 -8.58
C LEU A 61 13.70 4.29 -9.95
N GLY A 62 12.81 4.19 -10.92
CA GLY A 62 13.18 3.81 -12.24
C GLY A 62 13.23 2.30 -12.49
N ILE A 63 12.63 1.54 -11.60
CA ILE A 63 12.62 0.09 -11.74
C ILE A 63 11.36 -0.33 -12.49
N GLU A 64 11.55 -1.21 -13.47
CA GLU A 64 10.44 -1.64 -14.30
C GLU A 64 9.46 -2.48 -13.52
N GLU A 65 8.22 -2.26 -13.80
CA GLU A 65 7.16 -2.94 -13.09
C GLU A 65 7.15 -4.43 -13.31
N GLN A 66 7.51 -4.85 -14.48
CA GLN A 66 7.48 -6.28 -14.76
C GLN A 66 8.49 -7.05 -13.92
N ASP A 67 9.55 -6.41 -13.52
CA ASP A 67 10.50 -7.05 -12.62
C ASP A 67 9.84 -7.33 -11.29
N VAL A 68 9.01 -6.43 -10.89
CA VAL A 68 8.31 -6.56 -9.63
C VAL A 68 7.31 -7.70 -9.70
N ALA A 69 6.67 -7.82 -10.83
CA ALA A 69 5.65 -8.84 -10.97
C ALA A 69 6.21 -10.22 -10.73
N GLU A 70 7.39 -10.47 -11.20
CA GLU A 70 8.00 -11.76 -10.98
C GLU A 70 8.28 -12.00 -9.54
N ASP A 71 8.84 -10.99 -8.94
CA ASP A 71 9.18 -11.09 -7.56
C ASP A 71 7.97 -11.29 -6.71
N ASP A 72 6.93 -10.59 -7.08
CA ASP A 72 5.74 -10.62 -6.32
C ASP A 72 5.15 -12.01 -6.22
N GLY A 73 5.27 -12.73 -7.26
CA GLY A 73 4.74 -14.07 -7.21
C GLY A 73 5.23 -14.80 -6.01
N GLY A 74 6.29 -14.39 -5.57
CA GLY A 74 6.82 -15.03 -4.42
C GLY A 74 6.27 -14.53 -3.19
N GLU A 75 6.24 -13.83 -2.85
CA GLU A 75 6.11 -13.60 -1.68
C GLU A 75 5.30 -13.67 -0.96
N ASP A 76 4.95 -13.69 -1.00
CA ASP A 76 4.18 -13.73 -0.25
C ASP A 76 3.90 -14.50 0.29
N GLU A 77 4.29 -14.71 0.13
CA GLU A 77 4.16 -15.31 0.70
C GLU A 77 4.18 -15.63 1.24
#